data_4125c77d506df13c4724cf2ebd0df084
#
_entry.id   4125c77d506df13c4724cf2ebd0df084
#
_cell.length_a   1.000
_cell.length_b   1.000
_cell.length_c   1.000
_cell.angle_alpha   90.00
_cell.angle_beta   90.00
_cell.angle_gamma   90.00
#
_symmetry.space_group_name_H-M   'P 1'
#
loop_
_entity.id
_entity.type
_entity.pdbx_description
1 polymer ?
#
loop_
_entity_poly.entity_id
_entity_poly.type
_entity_poly.pdbx_seq_one_letter_code
_entity_poly.pdbx_strand_id
1 'polypeptide(L)'
;DELKEDLKKVAAQDAEGRQATAARDAFIAKLEDGLEIPVPKGVKAEMVEQQLKNVTADPSKATKEQKAEAEETVEKELRDQMVLDVLAETMDVKVSQGEVFNFLASIAQQYGMDPNAFIQAIIRNGQIGSAVQEVGRSKGLLSGMRAVTFKSEGETLDLSAFLGEAAEDEESESVEAASAAAAVADELAADKDAE
;
A
#
# COMPACT_ATOMS: atom_id res chain seq x y z
N ASP A 1 31.60 -10.04 -22.60
CA ASP A 1 30.27 -9.93 -23.27
C ASP A 1 29.12 -10.18 -22.27
N GLU A 2 29.23 -11.18 -21.42
CA GLU A 2 28.22 -11.56 -20.39
C GLU A 2 27.91 -10.39 -19.42
N LEU A 3 28.92 -9.74 -18.87
CA LEU A 3 28.76 -8.55 -18.01
C LEU A 3 28.02 -7.41 -18.71
N LYS A 4 28.20 -7.28 -20.01
CA LYS A 4 27.57 -6.21 -20.81
C LYS A 4 26.09 -6.52 -21.08
N GLU A 5 25.74 -7.79 -21.18
CA GLU A 5 24.35 -8.26 -21.29
C GLU A 5 23.62 -8.14 -19.95
N ASP A 6 24.28 -8.49 -18.85
CA ASP A 6 23.71 -8.35 -17.52
C ASP A 6 23.45 -6.87 -17.17
N LEU A 7 24.40 -5.98 -17.47
CA LEU A 7 24.21 -4.55 -17.28
C LEU A 7 23.07 -3.98 -18.14
N LYS A 8 22.88 -4.48 -19.37
CA LYS A 8 21.74 -4.08 -20.20
C LYS A 8 20.41 -4.55 -19.63
N LYS A 9 20.34 -5.79 -19.11
CA LYS A 9 19.13 -6.30 -18.46
C LYS A 9 18.77 -5.50 -17.22
N VAL A 10 19.73 -5.22 -16.36
CA VAL A 10 19.52 -4.40 -15.16
C VAL A 10 19.05 -2.98 -15.55
N ALA A 11 19.68 -2.36 -16.55
CA ALA A 11 19.29 -1.03 -17.01
C ALA A 11 17.87 -1.02 -17.65
N ALA A 12 17.48 -2.10 -18.35
CA ALA A 12 16.14 -2.22 -18.90
C ALA A 12 15.09 -2.40 -17.80
N GLN A 13 15.34 -3.27 -16.82
CA GLN A 13 14.46 -3.45 -15.65
C GLN A 13 14.31 -2.17 -14.83
N ASP A 14 15.38 -1.41 -14.66
CA ASP A 14 15.37 -0.12 -13.99
C ASP A 14 14.53 0.93 -14.77
N ALA A 15 14.62 0.89 -16.11
CA ALA A 15 13.82 1.78 -16.96
C ALA A 15 12.33 1.41 -16.91
N GLU A 16 12.00 0.14 -17.00
CA GLU A 16 10.64 -0.39 -16.86
C GLU A 16 10.04 -0.06 -15.49
N GLY A 17 10.79 -0.25 -14.41
CA GLY A 17 10.38 0.12 -13.05
C GLY A 17 10.09 1.62 -12.91
N ARG A 18 10.92 2.48 -13.49
CA ARG A 18 10.67 3.94 -13.51
C ARG A 18 9.45 4.32 -14.33
N GLN A 19 9.24 3.67 -15.48
CA GLN A 19 8.03 3.89 -16.29
C GLN A 19 6.76 3.47 -15.55
N ALA A 20 6.79 2.31 -14.87
CA ALA A 20 5.68 1.82 -14.07
C ALA A 20 5.34 2.78 -12.91
N THR A 21 6.37 3.29 -12.21
CA THR A 21 6.19 4.27 -11.14
C THR A 21 5.58 5.57 -11.70
N ALA A 22 6.12 6.10 -12.79
CA ALA A 22 5.59 7.31 -13.42
C ALA A 22 4.14 7.13 -13.91
N ALA A 23 3.80 5.95 -14.46
CA ALA A 23 2.44 5.64 -14.89
C ALA A 23 1.48 5.56 -13.69
N ARG A 24 1.90 4.94 -12.58
CA ARG A 24 1.15 4.90 -11.32
C ARG A 24 0.88 6.31 -10.79
N ASP A 25 1.91 7.13 -10.69
CA ASP A 25 1.80 8.48 -10.14
C ASP A 25 0.90 9.37 -11.02
N ALA A 26 1.04 9.25 -12.35
CA ALA A 26 0.17 9.93 -13.31
C ALA A 26 -1.30 9.46 -13.22
N PHE A 27 -1.51 8.16 -12.97
CA PHE A 27 -2.85 7.60 -12.79
C PHE A 27 -3.53 8.15 -11.53
N ILE A 28 -2.83 8.12 -10.39
CA ILE A 28 -3.33 8.65 -9.13
C ILE A 28 -3.62 10.15 -9.26
N ALA A 29 -2.67 10.94 -9.78
CA ALA A 29 -2.84 12.37 -10.00
C ALA A 29 -4.06 12.68 -10.89
N LYS A 30 -4.32 11.84 -11.91
CA LYS A 30 -5.47 12.01 -12.79
C LYS A 30 -6.80 11.70 -12.12
N LEU A 31 -6.82 10.74 -11.19
CA LEU A 31 -7.99 10.47 -10.37
C LEU A 31 -8.25 11.62 -9.39
N GLU A 32 -7.21 12.14 -8.74
CA GLU A 32 -7.31 13.28 -7.82
C GLU A 32 -7.84 14.54 -8.51
N ASP A 33 -7.40 14.83 -9.73
CA ASP A 33 -7.78 16.01 -10.51
C ASP A 33 -9.29 16.07 -10.80
N GLY A 34 -9.98 14.92 -10.75
CA GLY A 34 -11.43 14.79 -10.98
C GLY A 34 -12.27 14.76 -9.70
N LEU A 35 -11.67 14.74 -8.51
CA LEU A 35 -12.36 14.50 -7.24
C LEU A 35 -12.08 15.61 -6.22
N GLU A 36 -13.15 16.12 -5.60
CA GLU A 36 -13.03 16.94 -4.38
C GLU A 36 -12.91 16.02 -3.16
N ILE A 37 -11.69 15.83 -2.65
CA ILE A 37 -11.41 14.93 -1.54
C ILE A 37 -11.25 15.75 -0.25
N PRO A 38 -12.24 15.73 0.66
CA PRO A 38 -12.16 16.45 1.91
C PRO A 38 -11.23 15.73 2.90
N VAL A 39 -10.04 16.27 3.15
CA VAL A 39 -9.11 15.73 4.13
C VAL A 39 -9.56 16.04 5.56
N PRO A 40 -9.72 15.04 6.44
CA PRO A 40 -10.14 15.23 7.82
C PRO A 40 -9.07 16.01 8.62
N LYS A 41 -9.41 17.19 9.13
CA LYS A 41 -8.44 18.09 9.80
C LYS A 41 -7.78 17.46 11.03
N GLY A 42 -8.51 16.66 11.80
CA GLY A 42 -7.99 16.00 13.01
C GLY A 42 -6.90 14.99 12.66
N VAL A 43 -7.18 14.09 11.71
CA VAL A 43 -6.24 13.08 11.25
C VAL A 43 -5.01 13.73 10.62
N LYS A 44 -5.21 14.77 9.79
CA LYS A 44 -4.10 15.53 9.21
C LYS A 44 -3.18 16.10 10.30
N ALA A 45 -3.73 16.72 11.34
CA ALA A 45 -2.93 17.32 12.41
C ALA A 45 -2.09 16.28 13.17
N GLU A 46 -2.66 15.12 13.47
CA GLU A 46 -1.95 14.01 14.14
C GLU A 46 -0.82 13.44 13.26
N MET A 47 -1.08 13.23 11.97
CA MET A 47 -0.07 12.73 11.04
C MET A 47 1.05 13.74 10.81
N VAL A 48 0.76 15.04 10.72
CA VAL A 48 1.78 16.09 10.62
C VAL A 48 2.68 16.09 11.85
N GLU A 49 2.09 15.96 13.06
CA GLU A 49 2.89 15.86 14.28
C GLU A 49 3.79 14.62 14.27
N GLN A 50 3.28 13.48 13.80
CA GLN A 50 4.05 12.25 13.66
C GLN A 50 5.19 12.41 12.63
N GLN A 51 4.89 13.00 11.48
CA GLN A 51 5.89 13.27 10.44
C GLN A 51 7.00 14.20 10.95
N LEU A 52 6.65 15.23 11.71
CA LEU A 52 7.62 16.11 12.33
C LEU A 52 8.50 15.41 13.36
N LYS A 53 7.98 14.42 14.11
CA LYS A 53 8.80 13.59 15.03
C LYS A 53 9.85 12.75 14.30
N ASN A 54 9.61 12.38 13.05
CA ASN A 54 10.59 11.65 12.24
C ASN A 54 11.71 12.57 11.71
N VAL A 55 11.41 13.85 11.52
CA VAL A 55 12.34 14.83 10.93
C VAL A 55 13.12 15.61 12.01
N THR A 56 12.53 15.80 13.19
CA THR A 56 13.13 16.58 14.28
C THR A 56 12.88 15.94 15.63
N ALA A 57 13.87 16.00 16.51
CA ALA A 57 13.75 15.48 17.87
C ALA A 57 12.66 16.21 18.72
N ASP A 58 12.34 17.45 18.35
CA ASP A 58 11.33 18.27 19.04
C ASP A 58 10.43 18.96 18.00
N PRO A 59 9.23 18.43 17.73
CA PRO A 59 8.29 18.98 16.76
C PRO A 59 7.91 20.44 17.02
N SER A 60 7.96 20.89 18.28
CA SER A 60 7.63 22.27 18.63
C SER A 60 8.64 23.28 18.09
N LYS A 61 9.87 22.83 17.85
CA LYS A 61 10.99 23.62 17.31
C LYS A 61 11.15 23.48 15.79
N ALA A 62 10.29 22.75 15.13
CA ALA A 62 10.32 22.64 13.68
C ALA A 62 10.20 24.01 13.01
N THR A 63 11.00 24.24 11.97
CA THR A 63 10.96 25.48 11.21
C THR A 63 9.63 25.61 10.45
N LYS A 64 9.33 26.81 9.94
CA LYS A 64 8.11 27.03 9.16
C LYS A 64 8.13 26.21 7.87
N GLU A 65 9.30 26.06 7.26
CA GLU A 65 9.50 25.27 6.05
C GLU A 65 9.25 23.79 6.33
N GLN A 66 9.80 23.23 7.41
CA GLN A 66 9.58 21.83 7.82
C GLN A 66 8.10 21.55 8.11
N LYS A 67 7.38 22.51 8.74
CA LYS A 67 5.95 22.37 9.00
C LYS A 67 5.13 22.39 7.71
N ALA A 68 5.43 23.32 6.80
CA ALA A 68 4.76 23.42 5.51
C ALA A 68 4.98 22.16 4.65
N GLU A 69 6.21 21.67 4.59
CA GLU A 69 6.56 20.45 3.88
C GLU A 69 5.85 19.22 4.47
N ALA A 70 5.82 19.09 5.80
CA ALA A 70 5.10 18.00 6.46
C ALA A 70 3.58 18.09 6.23
N GLU A 71 3.00 19.29 6.24
CA GLU A 71 1.58 19.51 5.96
C GLU A 71 1.22 19.14 4.51
N GLU A 72 2.06 19.51 3.54
CA GLU A 72 1.86 19.21 2.13
C GLU A 72 2.01 17.69 1.87
N THR A 73 3.05 17.07 2.43
CA THR A 73 3.29 15.63 2.30
C THR A 73 2.13 14.82 2.87
N VAL A 74 1.72 15.12 4.12
CA VAL A 74 0.62 14.43 4.78
C VAL A 74 -0.71 14.65 4.07
N GLU A 75 -0.97 15.86 3.57
CA GLU A 75 -2.19 16.12 2.81
C GLU A 75 -2.25 15.30 1.54
N LYS A 76 -1.13 15.23 0.81
CA LYS A 76 -1.02 14.38 -0.39
C LYS A 76 -1.22 12.91 -0.06
N GLU A 77 -0.52 12.38 0.95
CA GLU A 77 -0.64 10.98 1.37
C GLU A 77 -2.07 10.62 1.77
N LEU A 78 -2.77 11.50 2.49
CA LEU A 78 -4.16 11.26 2.87
C LEU A 78 -5.10 11.27 1.65
N ARG A 79 -4.89 12.17 0.69
CA ARG A 79 -5.66 12.17 -0.56
C ARG A 79 -5.43 10.91 -1.36
N ASP A 80 -4.17 10.54 -1.58
CA ASP A 80 -3.77 9.31 -2.27
C ASP A 80 -4.48 8.09 -1.63
N GLN A 81 -4.43 7.96 -0.30
CA GLN A 81 -5.08 6.88 0.41
C GLN A 81 -6.60 6.85 0.20
N MET A 82 -7.27 8.01 0.30
CA MET A 82 -8.72 8.10 0.11
C MET A 82 -9.13 7.78 -1.33
N VAL A 83 -8.36 8.21 -2.32
CA VAL A 83 -8.58 7.85 -3.73
C VAL A 83 -8.46 6.35 -3.93
N LEU A 84 -7.42 5.75 -3.36
CA LEU A 84 -7.20 4.31 -3.47
C LEU A 84 -8.26 3.48 -2.74
N ASP A 85 -8.78 3.96 -1.61
CA ASP A 85 -9.89 3.32 -0.90
C ASP A 85 -11.17 3.32 -1.77
N VAL A 86 -11.52 4.48 -2.35
CA VAL A 86 -12.66 4.59 -3.27
C VAL A 86 -12.46 3.75 -4.52
N LEU A 87 -11.24 3.70 -5.05
CA LEU A 87 -10.91 2.88 -6.21
C LEU A 87 -11.08 1.39 -5.90
N ALA A 88 -10.57 0.92 -4.75
CA ALA A 88 -10.71 -0.46 -4.31
C ALA A 88 -12.18 -0.86 -4.15
N GLU A 89 -13.01 0.02 -3.58
CA GLU A 89 -14.46 -0.17 -3.46
C GLU A 89 -15.13 -0.20 -4.84
N THR A 90 -14.80 0.75 -5.72
CA THR A 90 -15.38 0.84 -7.07
C THR A 90 -15.06 -0.38 -7.94
N MET A 91 -13.86 -0.94 -7.76
CA MET A 91 -13.40 -2.13 -8.49
C MET A 91 -13.86 -3.44 -7.84
N ASP A 92 -14.70 -3.38 -6.78
CA ASP A 92 -15.19 -4.54 -6.00
C ASP A 92 -14.04 -5.49 -5.58
N VAL A 93 -12.95 -4.90 -5.10
CA VAL A 93 -11.74 -5.65 -4.75
C VAL A 93 -11.99 -6.49 -3.50
N LYS A 94 -11.79 -7.80 -3.63
CA LYS A 94 -11.82 -8.74 -2.51
C LYS A 94 -10.39 -9.07 -2.07
N VAL A 95 -10.17 -9.06 -0.77
CA VAL A 95 -8.87 -9.36 -0.17
C VAL A 95 -8.97 -10.68 0.56
N SER A 96 -8.14 -11.65 0.18
CA SER A 96 -8.05 -12.94 0.86
C SER A 96 -7.06 -12.90 2.02
N GLN A 97 -7.25 -13.80 2.99
CA GLN A 97 -6.31 -13.97 4.11
C GLN A 97 -4.90 -14.31 3.63
N GLY A 98 -4.78 -15.15 2.58
CA GLY A 98 -3.49 -15.52 2.01
C GLY A 98 -2.73 -14.32 1.44
N GLU A 99 -3.41 -13.40 0.77
CA GLU A 99 -2.80 -12.17 0.25
C GLU A 99 -2.28 -11.27 1.37
N VAL A 100 -3.04 -11.13 2.45
CA VAL A 100 -2.60 -10.35 3.62
C VAL A 100 -1.37 -10.98 4.27
N PHE A 101 -1.35 -12.30 4.43
CA PHE A 101 -0.19 -12.99 4.99
C PHE A 101 1.04 -12.90 4.10
N ASN A 102 0.88 -13.06 2.78
CA ASN A 102 1.97 -12.88 1.82
C ASN A 102 2.52 -11.45 1.83
N PHE A 103 1.65 -10.45 1.91
CA PHE A 103 2.03 -9.05 2.05
C PHE A 103 2.84 -8.80 3.32
N LEU A 104 2.36 -9.25 4.47
CA LEU A 104 3.06 -9.11 5.75
C LEU A 104 4.39 -9.88 5.77
N ALA A 105 4.44 -11.08 5.16
CA ALA A 105 5.67 -11.86 5.04
C ALA A 105 6.70 -11.14 4.17
N SER A 106 6.30 -10.49 3.08
CA SER A 106 7.20 -9.72 2.22
C SER A 106 7.79 -8.51 2.96
N ILE A 107 6.98 -7.81 3.76
CA ILE A 107 7.45 -6.71 4.62
C ILE A 107 8.47 -7.24 5.63
N ALA A 108 8.15 -8.32 6.33
CA ALA A 108 9.06 -8.92 7.32
C ALA A 108 10.43 -9.28 6.70
N GLN A 109 10.41 -9.88 5.50
CA GLN A 109 11.63 -10.21 4.76
C GLN A 109 12.45 -8.98 4.38
N GLN A 110 11.78 -7.91 3.95
CA GLN A 110 12.46 -6.64 3.60
C GLN A 110 13.20 -6.04 4.79
N TYR A 111 12.63 -6.19 6.00
CA TYR A 111 13.26 -5.72 7.25
C TYR A 111 14.14 -6.78 7.93
N GLY A 112 14.35 -7.95 7.31
CA GLY A 112 15.16 -9.03 7.88
C GLY A 112 14.56 -9.66 9.13
N MET A 113 13.23 -9.58 9.31
CA MET A 113 12.49 -10.15 10.43
C MET A 113 11.93 -11.54 10.08
N ASP A 114 11.72 -12.37 11.10
CA ASP A 114 10.99 -13.62 10.93
C ASP A 114 9.52 -13.35 10.57
N PRO A 115 9.00 -13.86 9.43
CA PRO A 115 7.65 -13.57 8.98
C PRO A 115 6.56 -13.98 9.98
N ASN A 116 6.71 -15.15 10.62
CA ASN A 116 5.70 -15.65 11.56
C ASN A 116 5.65 -14.77 12.82
N ALA A 117 6.81 -14.42 13.38
CA ALA A 117 6.89 -13.53 14.52
C ALA A 117 6.31 -12.15 14.23
N PHE A 118 6.57 -11.62 13.04
CA PHE A 118 6.05 -10.33 12.58
C PHE A 118 4.52 -10.36 12.45
N ILE A 119 3.98 -11.36 11.74
CA ILE A 119 2.52 -11.53 11.55
C ILE A 119 1.82 -11.65 12.90
N GLN A 120 2.33 -12.48 13.83
CA GLN A 120 1.78 -12.61 15.16
C GLN A 120 1.81 -11.28 15.95
N ALA A 121 2.84 -10.47 15.79
CA ALA A 121 2.90 -9.15 16.40
C ALA A 121 1.83 -8.20 15.86
N ILE A 122 1.61 -8.19 14.54
CA ILE A 122 0.56 -7.40 13.87
C ILE A 122 -0.84 -7.83 14.38
N ILE A 123 -1.09 -9.14 14.49
CA ILE A 123 -2.37 -9.67 14.99
C ILE A 123 -2.58 -9.25 16.46
N ARG A 124 -1.59 -9.47 17.33
CA ARG A 124 -1.67 -9.10 18.76
C ARG A 124 -1.89 -7.61 18.98
N ASN A 125 -1.35 -6.77 18.10
CA ASN A 125 -1.53 -5.31 18.17
C ASN A 125 -2.83 -4.83 17.53
N GLY A 126 -3.67 -5.74 17.00
CA GLY A 126 -4.93 -5.37 16.32
C GLY A 126 -4.75 -4.64 15.00
N GLN A 127 -3.56 -4.72 14.38
CA GLN A 127 -3.21 -3.98 13.17
C GLN A 127 -3.54 -4.74 11.87
N ILE A 128 -4.16 -5.92 11.95
CA ILE A 128 -4.50 -6.72 10.78
C ILE A 128 -5.45 -5.98 9.83
N GLY A 129 -6.39 -5.21 10.37
CA GLY A 129 -7.32 -4.40 9.57
C GLY A 129 -6.61 -3.39 8.67
N SER A 130 -5.55 -2.74 9.16
CA SER A 130 -4.73 -1.83 8.36
C SER A 130 -4.00 -2.55 7.23
N ALA A 131 -3.51 -3.77 7.48
CA ALA A 131 -2.89 -4.60 6.45
C ALA A 131 -3.88 -5.02 5.35
N VAL A 132 -5.12 -5.37 5.73
CA VAL A 132 -6.21 -5.67 4.78
C VAL A 132 -6.51 -4.47 3.89
N GLN A 133 -6.62 -3.27 4.48
CA GLN A 133 -6.83 -2.03 3.72
C GLN A 133 -5.70 -1.75 2.73
N GLU A 134 -4.45 -1.92 3.16
CA GLU A 134 -3.29 -1.67 2.29
C GLU A 134 -3.24 -2.65 1.10
N VAL A 135 -3.52 -3.93 1.34
CA VAL A 135 -3.66 -4.93 0.27
C VAL A 135 -4.82 -4.57 -0.66
N GLY A 136 -5.96 -4.14 -0.11
CA GLY A 136 -7.12 -3.69 -0.88
C GLY A 136 -6.80 -2.49 -1.79
N ARG A 137 -6.11 -1.48 -1.27
CA ARG A 137 -5.64 -0.31 -2.03
C ARG A 137 -4.71 -0.71 -3.16
N SER A 138 -3.75 -1.59 -2.87
CA SER A 138 -2.78 -2.08 -3.85
C SER A 138 -3.49 -2.84 -4.99
N LYS A 139 -4.41 -3.74 -4.66
CA LYS A 139 -5.23 -4.46 -5.66
C LYS A 139 -6.14 -3.52 -6.45
N GLY A 140 -6.78 -2.57 -5.78
CA GLY A 140 -7.62 -1.55 -6.43
C GLY A 140 -6.84 -0.73 -7.44
N LEU A 141 -5.64 -0.29 -7.06
CA LEU A 141 -4.73 0.43 -7.95
C LEU A 141 -4.36 -0.40 -9.18
N LEU A 142 -3.91 -1.64 -8.99
CA LEU A 142 -3.56 -2.53 -10.10
C LEU A 142 -4.75 -2.81 -11.01
N SER A 143 -5.94 -3.04 -10.45
CA SER A 143 -7.16 -3.26 -11.23
C SER A 143 -7.56 -2.02 -12.02
N GLY A 144 -7.49 -0.83 -11.41
CA GLY A 144 -7.74 0.44 -12.09
C GLY A 144 -6.73 0.71 -13.20
N MET A 145 -5.45 0.47 -12.95
CA MET A 145 -4.40 0.64 -13.97
C MET A 145 -4.56 -0.34 -15.14
N ARG A 146 -5.04 -1.57 -14.91
CA ARG A 146 -5.35 -2.53 -16.00
C ARG A 146 -6.53 -2.08 -16.88
N ALA A 147 -7.47 -1.33 -16.31
CA ALA A 147 -8.65 -0.84 -17.02
C ALA A 147 -8.37 0.34 -17.98
N VAL A 148 -7.16 0.92 -17.94
CA VAL A 148 -6.78 2.08 -18.73
C VAL A 148 -5.57 1.81 -19.63
N THR A 149 -5.41 2.62 -20.68
CA THR A 149 -4.25 2.54 -21.57
C THR A 149 -3.31 3.70 -21.28
N PHE A 150 -2.07 3.38 -20.94
CA PHE A 150 -1.02 4.37 -20.75
C PHE A 150 -0.31 4.68 -22.06
N LYS A 151 0.00 5.96 -22.29
CA LYS A 151 0.76 6.41 -23.45
C LYS A 151 1.88 7.35 -23.03
N SER A 152 3.04 7.19 -23.64
CA SER A 152 4.16 8.12 -23.52
C SER A 152 4.60 8.54 -24.91
N GLU A 153 4.71 9.85 -25.15
CA GLU A 153 5.08 10.42 -26.45
C GLU A 153 4.25 9.92 -27.65
N GLY A 154 3.00 9.49 -27.38
CA GLY A 154 2.07 8.97 -28.39
C GLY A 154 2.12 7.45 -28.58
N GLU A 155 3.08 6.75 -28.00
CA GLU A 155 3.19 5.28 -28.02
C GLU A 155 2.53 4.67 -26.78
N THR A 156 1.90 3.51 -26.97
CA THR A 156 1.31 2.75 -25.86
C THR A 156 2.41 2.11 -25.02
N LEU A 157 2.38 2.34 -23.70
CA LEU A 157 3.29 1.70 -22.77
C LEU A 157 2.82 0.28 -22.45
N ASP A 158 3.73 -0.67 -22.55
CA ASP A 158 3.51 -2.03 -22.03
C ASP A 158 3.91 -2.08 -20.56
N LEU A 159 2.90 -2.17 -19.69
CA LEU A 159 3.08 -2.29 -18.24
C LEU A 159 2.76 -3.70 -17.74
N SER A 160 2.64 -4.70 -18.62
CA SER A 160 2.25 -6.08 -18.27
C SER A 160 3.17 -6.72 -17.23
N ALA A 161 4.47 -6.46 -17.33
CA ALA A 161 5.47 -6.95 -16.37
C ALA A 161 5.26 -6.39 -14.96
N PHE A 162 4.72 -5.17 -14.84
CA PHE A 162 4.44 -4.52 -13.56
C PHE A 162 3.04 -4.87 -13.03
N LEU A 163 2.05 -4.88 -13.92
CA LEU A 163 0.66 -5.13 -13.53
C LEU A 163 0.40 -6.61 -13.20
N GLY A 164 1.27 -7.51 -13.65
CA GLY A 164 1.10 -8.95 -13.52
C GLY A 164 -0.11 -9.47 -14.31
N GLU A 165 -0.32 -10.77 -14.31
CA GLU A 165 -1.57 -11.36 -14.77
C GLU A 165 -2.69 -10.99 -13.82
N ALA A 166 -3.91 -10.74 -14.34
CA ALA A 166 -5.08 -10.61 -13.52
C ALA A 166 -5.19 -11.90 -12.70
N ALA A 167 -5.12 -11.80 -11.38
CA ALA A 167 -5.43 -12.95 -10.55
C ALA A 167 -6.87 -13.35 -10.93
N GLU A 168 -7.03 -14.52 -11.53
CA GLU A 168 -8.34 -15.15 -11.61
C GLU A 168 -8.81 -15.24 -10.16
N ASP A 169 -9.99 -14.70 -9.86
CA ASP A 169 -10.62 -14.80 -8.55
C ASP A 169 -10.77 -16.30 -8.25
N GLU A 170 -9.72 -16.92 -7.70
CA GLU A 170 -9.92 -18.17 -6.99
C GLU A 170 -10.95 -17.82 -5.91
N GLU A 171 -12.04 -18.56 -5.87
CA GLU A 171 -13.07 -18.52 -4.83
C GLU A 171 -12.42 -18.79 -3.47
N SER A 172 -11.61 -17.83 -3.01
CA SER A 172 -11.10 -17.81 -1.66
C SER A 172 -12.13 -17.11 -0.81
N GLU A 173 -12.68 -17.85 0.15
CA GLU A 173 -13.60 -17.36 1.17
C GLU A 173 -13.23 -15.94 1.56
N SER A 174 -14.09 -14.99 1.18
CA SER A 174 -13.99 -13.60 1.57
C SER A 174 -14.18 -13.55 3.09
N VAL A 175 -13.07 -13.45 3.80
CA VAL A 175 -13.12 -13.31 5.25
C VAL A 175 -13.49 -11.87 5.54
N GLU A 176 -14.67 -11.64 6.07
CA GLU A 176 -15.00 -10.39 6.74
C GLU A 176 -13.91 -10.14 7.80
N ALA A 177 -13.12 -9.11 7.59
CA ALA A 177 -11.91 -8.83 8.38
C ALA A 177 -12.15 -8.75 9.91
N ALA A 178 -13.40 -8.44 10.32
CA ALA A 178 -13.83 -8.44 11.72
C ALA A 178 -13.97 -9.86 12.31
N SER A 179 -14.36 -10.86 11.50
CA SER A 179 -14.59 -12.24 11.93
C SER A 179 -13.29 -13.01 12.13
N ALA A 180 -12.31 -12.80 11.24
CA ALA A 180 -11.02 -13.49 11.32
C ALA A 180 -10.18 -13.03 12.54
N ALA A 181 -10.18 -11.73 12.84
CA ALA A 181 -9.50 -11.19 14.02
C ALA A 181 -10.13 -11.70 15.33
N ALA A 182 -11.46 -11.88 15.36
CA ALA A 182 -12.17 -12.42 16.51
C ALA A 182 -11.92 -13.94 16.69
N ALA A 183 -11.88 -14.72 15.63
CA ALA A 183 -11.67 -16.17 15.70
C ALA A 183 -10.24 -16.51 16.17
N VAL A 184 -9.23 -15.79 15.69
CA VAL A 184 -7.83 -15.98 16.12
C VAL A 184 -7.59 -15.49 17.56
N ALA A 185 -8.29 -14.44 17.98
CA ALA A 185 -8.22 -13.96 19.36
C ALA A 185 -8.85 -14.95 20.36
N ASP A 186 -9.92 -15.63 19.96
CA ASP A 186 -10.62 -16.62 20.78
C ASP A 186 -9.80 -17.93 20.91
N GLU A 187 -9.13 -18.36 19.85
CA GLU A 187 -8.24 -19.52 19.85
C GLU A 187 -6.98 -19.32 20.70
N LEU A 188 -6.42 -18.10 20.71
CA LEU A 188 -5.28 -17.71 21.55
C LEU A 188 -5.67 -17.49 23.03
N ALA A 189 -6.95 -17.17 23.31
CA ALA A 189 -7.45 -17.06 24.67
C ALA A 189 -7.70 -18.45 25.27
N ALA A 190 -8.15 -19.42 24.49
CA ALA A 190 -8.42 -20.78 24.93
C ALA A 190 -7.14 -21.55 25.33
N ASP A 191 -5.98 -21.23 24.75
CA ASP A 191 -4.70 -21.87 25.07
C ASP A 191 -4.06 -21.34 26.37
N LYS A 192 -4.56 -20.23 26.91
CA LYS A 192 -4.09 -19.65 28.19
C LYS A 192 -4.75 -20.21 29.44
N ASP A 193 -5.89 -20.85 29.31
CA ASP A 193 -6.63 -21.45 30.42
C ASP A 193 -6.33 -22.95 30.58
N ALA A 194 -5.36 -23.49 29.84
CA ALA A 194 -4.97 -24.91 29.88
C ALA A 194 -3.63 -25.20 30.57
N GLU A 195 -3.01 -24.22 31.27
CA GLU A 195 -1.83 -24.46 32.14
C GLU A 195 -2.09 -24.26 33.62
#